data_e86dad44a2a0a63a840972a0436dbda8
#
_entry.id   e86dad44a2a0a63a840972a0436dbda8
#
_cell.length_a   1.000
_cell.length_b   1.000
_cell.length_c   1.000
_cell.angle_alpha   90.00
_cell.angle_beta   90.00
_cell.angle_gamma   90.00
#
_symmetry.space_group_name_H-M   'P 1'
#
loop_
_entity.id
_entity.type
_entity.pdbx_description
1 polymer ?
#
loop_
_entity_poly.entity_id
_entity_poly.type
_entity_poly.pdbx_seq_one_letter_code
_entity_poly.pdbx_strand_id
1 'polypeptide(L)'
;MLEGLAIWALFIYLLRFVGMPWNKYTKSFAYLGGTGWLLFVWVGLINYTPMDLSGGSVVQSPHIQLRPDSVSVKGKVTKIHIKPNQKLTKGQLIYEIDNTKYQIMLRQAQVSLDAAEVALKVSIQDVEISKANYQSLKQDLQTSMAQLATAQADYKLQLNTLSRYQKQNQVVKNTITESDIEKQQTTAVKAEYSVTTIESQIATKRIELEKAKLAINKAKLNIESQRSDKNTAEQNVAKAQWDLNSTKIYAPVDGFVTNFILREGQRVSLVPRLQMYTNEKYVLMRVNHQAMRNVKPGQAAEFSSSIYPGKIFSAQVEGIVEATGESQSNLLGLDPSVRSTTGKNLQNKHHFVRLKVNEPDGYDIPVGSVGLAWVSAEKPSSLLAFLDVIRGIIIRMKSQLYFFYSI
;
A
#
# COMPACT_ATOMS: atom_id res chain seq x y z
N MET A 1 -35.09 23.13 32.97
CA MET A 1 -36.41 23.52 32.45
C MET A 1 -37.40 23.82 33.57
N LEU A 2 -37.64 22.82 34.45
CA LEU A 2 -38.56 22.96 35.58
C LEU A 2 -38.13 24.06 36.57
N GLU A 3 -36.82 24.20 36.82
CA GLU A 3 -36.24 25.22 37.72
C GLU A 3 -36.54 26.64 37.22
N GLY A 4 -36.35 26.92 35.93
CA GLY A 4 -36.68 28.22 35.36
C GLY A 4 -38.17 28.52 35.35
N LEU A 5 -38.98 27.48 35.13
CA LEU A 5 -40.44 27.59 35.32
C LEU A 5 -40.81 27.82 36.79
N ALA A 6 -40.13 27.15 37.72
CA ALA A 6 -40.33 27.36 39.16
C ALA A 6 -39.95 28.79 39.55
N ILE A 7 -38.81 29.31 39.07
CA ILE A 7 -38.40 30.71 39.29
C ILE A 7 -39.42 31.67 38.67
N TRP A 8 -39.88 31.38 37.43
CA TRP A 8 -40.92 32.18 36.78
C TRP A 8 -42.23 32.14 37.56
N ALA A 9 -42.67 30.95 37.99
CA ALA A 9 -43.86 30.78 38.79
C ALA A 9 -43.73 31.51 40.14
N LEU A 10 -42.56 31.43 40.80
CA LEU A 10 -42.27 32.15 42.03
C LEU A 10 -42.30 33.67 41.82
N PHE A 11 -41.73 34.15 40.70
CA PHE A 11 -41.77 35.56 40.32
C PHE A 11 -43.19 36.03 40.10
N ILE A 12 -44.02 35.30 39.39
CA ILE A 12 -45.46 35.63 39.22
C ILE A 12 -46.20 35.56 40.53
N TYR A 13 -45.89 34.58 41.41
CA TYR A 13 -46.45 34.48 42.74
C TYR A 13 -46.11 35.68 43.60
N LEU A 14 -44.84 36.14 43.61
CA LEU A 14 -44.40 37.36 44.33
C LEU A 14 -45.08 38.60 43.76
N LEU A 15 -45.23 38.77 42.44
CA LEU A 15 -45.95 39.90 41.86
C LEU A 15 -47.43 39.91 42.30
N ARG A 16 -48.01 38.71 42.40
CA ARG A 16 -49.36 38.58 42.91
C ARG A 16 -49.48 38.95 44.38
N PHE A 17 -48.45 38.58 45.17
CA PHE A 17 -48.39 38.94 46.62
C PHE A 17 -48.22 40.45 46.82
N VAL A 18 -47.53 41.15 45.93
CA VAL A 18 -47.35 42.63 45.95
C VAL A 18 -48.60 43.36 45.41
N GLY A 19 -49.68 42.67 45.06
CA GLY A 19 -50.94 43.27 44.69
C GLY A 19 -51.26 43.29 43.17
N MET A 20 -50.56 42.53 42.38
CA MET A 20 -50.88 42.44 40.92
C MET A 20 -52.26 41.79 40.71
N PRO A 21 -53.22 42.46 40.05
CA PRO A 21 -54.57 41.95 39.85
C PRO A 21 -54.51 40.76 38.88
N TRP A 22 -55.27 39.70 39.18
CA TRP A 22 -55.31 38.47 38.37
C TRP A 22 -56.32 38.57 37.23
N ASN A 23 -56.09 39.59 36.33
CA ASN A 23 -56.92 39.91 35.19
C ASN A 23 -56.51 39.07 33.97
N LYS A 24 -57.32 39.13 32.87
CA LYS A 24 -56.99 38.43 31.61
C LYS A 24 -55.59 38.78 31.08
N TYR A 25 -55.13 40.01 31.22
CA TYR A 25 -53.82 40.49 30.78
C TYR A 25 -52.66 39.91 31.61
N THR A 26 -52.79 39.88 32.92
CA THR A 26 -51.76 39.35 33.81
C THR A 26 -51.67 37.84 33.73
N LYS A 27 -52.80 37.13 33.50
CA LYS A 27 -52.80 35.70 33.17
C LYS A 27 -52.09 35.46 31.88
N SER A 28 -52.41 36.25 30.83
CA SER A 28 -51.73 36.14 29.51
C SER A 28 -50.23 36.37 29.65
N PHE A 29 -49.78 37.35 30.41
CA PHE A 29 -48.37 37.62 30.68
C PHE A 29 -47.69 36.44 31.36
N ALA A 30 -48.32 35.90 32.43
CA ALA A 30 -47.77 34.75 33.15
C ALA A 30 -47.62 33.51 32.24
N TYR A 31 -48.63 33.17 31.46
CA TYR A 31 -48.60 32.02 30.57
C TYR A 31 -47.68 32.24 29.37
N LEU A 32 -47.72 33.39 28.69
CA LEU A 32 -46.86 33.72 27.56
C LEU A 32 -45.37 33.77 27.99
N GLY A 33 -45.08 34.37 29.15
CA GLY A 33 -43.70 34.37 29.66
C GLY A 33 -43.18 33.00 30.01
N GLY A 34 -43.98 32.15 30.67
CA GLY A 34 -43.63 30.77 30.95
C GLY A 34 -43.43 29.93 29.69
N THR A 35 -44.35 30.09 28.73
CA THR A 35 -44.24 29.41 27.41
C THR A 35 -43.03 29.91 26.62
N GLY A 36 -42.80 31.23 26.62
CA GLY A 36 -41.62 31.83 25.99
C GLY A 36 -40.31 31.33 26.58
N TRP A 37 -40.25 31.22 27.91
CA TRP A 37 -39.09 30.65 28.62
C TRP A 37 -38.86 29.19 28.22
N LEU A 38 -39.91 28.36 28.19
CA LEU A 38 -39.82 26.97 27.77
C LEU A 38 -39.31 26.82 26.37
N LEU A 39 -39.86 27.60 25.44
CA LEU A 39 -39.42 27.60 24.03
C LEU A 39 -37.95 28.04 23.91
N PHE A 40 -37.56 29.12 24.64
CA PHE A 40 -36.19 29.61 24.65
C PHE A 40 -35.22 28.52 25.11
N VAL A 41 -35.50 27.89 26.24
CA VAL A 41 -34.66 26.80 26.80
C VAL A 41 -34.66 25.60 25.86
N TRP A 42 -35.81 25.22 25.31
CA TRP A 42 -35.90 24.08 24.38
C TRP A 42 -35.09 24.29 23.12
N VAL A 43 -35.20 25.45 22.47
CA VAL A 43 -34.41 25.84 21.30
C VAL A 43 -32.92 25.90 21.67
N GLY A 44 -32.58 26.46 22.81
CA GLY A 44 -31.21 26.52 23.33
C GLY A 44 -30.61 25.12 23.53
N LEU A 45 -31.36 24.22 24.15
CA LEU A 45 -30.94 22.84 24.38
C LEU A 45 -30.70 22.07 23.08
N ILE A 46 -31.53 22.29 22.06
CA ILE A 46 -31.36 21.61 20.75
C ILE A 46 -30.10 22.12 20.05
N ASN A 47 -29.85 23.44 20.03
CA ASN A 47 -28.81 24.07 19.23
C ASN A 47 -27.43 24.09 19.92
N TYR A 48 -27.38 24.30 21.23
CA TYR A 48 -26.12 24.56 21.96
C TYR A 48 -25.71 23.44 22.89
N THR A 49 -26.60 22.50 23.17
CA THR A 49 -26.30 21.30 23.96
C THR A 49 -26.94 20.07 23.35
N PRO A 50 -26.59 19.76 22.08
CA PRO A 50 -27.19 18.60 21.41
C PRO A 50 -26.95 17.34 22.22
N MET A 51 -28.00 16.52 22.33
CA MET A 51 -27.98 15.25 23.02
C MET A 51 -28.69 14.18 22.20
N ASP A 52 -28.11 13.02 22.08
CA ASP A 52 -28.77 11.85 21.53
C ASP A 52 -29.64 11.19 22.59
N LEU A 53 -30.91 11.56 22.59
CA LEU A 53 -31.91 11.05 23.53
C LEU A 53 -32.43 9.66 23.20
N SER A 54 -32.11 9.15 22.01
CA SER A 54 -32.61 7.86 21.53
C SER A 54 -31.83 6.66 22.12
N GLY A 55 -30.74 6.91 22.86
CA GLY A 55 -29.81 5.89 23.31
C GLY A 55 -29.01 5.24 22.17
N GLY A 56 -28.95 5.91 21.02
CA GLY A 56 -28.30 5.40 19.82
C GLY A 56 -26.82 5.75 19.68
N SER A 57 -26.24 6.44 20.68
CA SER A 57 -24.79 6.67 20.74
C SER A 57 -24.08 5.35 21.02
N VAL A 58 -23.21 4.93 20.11
CA VAL A 58 -22.60 3.58 20.10
C VAL A 58 -21.08 3.68 20.27
N VAL A 59 -20.54 2.84 21.13
CA VAL A 59 -19.08 2.66 21.28
C VAL A 59 -18.58 1.84 20.10
N GLN A 60 -17.64 2.40 19.36
CA GLN A 60 -16.98 1.73 18.22
C GLN A 60 -15.48 1.68 18.42
N SER A 61 -14.84 0.73 17.74
CA SER A 61 -13.39 0.64 17.60
C SER A 61 -13.06 0.41 16.14
N PRO A 62 -12.00 1.01 15.62
CA PRO A 62 -11.48 0.64 14.31
C PRO A 62 -11.20 -0.86 14.28
N HIS A 63 -11.62 -1.52 13.21
CA HIS A 63 -11.37 -2.94 13.05
C HIS A 63 -10.59 -3.22 11.78
N ILE A 64 -9.78 -4.26 11.83
CA ILE A 64 -8.92 -4.73 10.75
C ILE A 64 -9.38 -6.11 10.34
N GLN A 65 -9.63 -6.27 9.05
CA GLN A 65 -9.96 -7.56 8.49
C GLN A 65 -8.68 -8.36 8.28
N LEU A 66 -8.55 -9.48 8.98
CA LEU A 66 -7.38 -10.34 8.92
C LEU A 66 -7.51 -11.32 7.75
N ARG A 67 -6.61 -11.17 6.79
CA ARG A 67 -6.49 -11.99 5.59
C ARG A 67 -5.02 -12.17 5.24
N PRO A 68 -4.66 -13.15 4.40
CA PRO A 68 -3.30 -13.23 3.87
C PRO A 68 -2.88 -11.96 3.16
N ASP A 69 -1.63 -11.52 3.35
CA ASP A 69 -1.09 -10.33 2.69
C ASP A 69 -1.01 -10.51 1.18
N SER A 70 -0.66 -11.73 0.73
CA SER A 70 -0.69 -12.06 -0.69
C SER A 70 -2.08 -12.52 -1.13
N VAL A 71 -2.58 -11.87 -2.19
CA VAL A 71 -3.84 -12.22 -2.87
C VAL A 71 -3.80 -13.64 -3.46
N SER A 72 -2.60 -14.14 -3.77
CA SER A 72 -2.39 -15.49 -4.32
C SER A 72 -2.55 -16.58 -3.26
N VAL A 73 -2.50 -16.22 -1.98
CA VAL A 73 -2.54 -17.18 -0.88
C VAL A 73 -3.97 -17.58 -0.54
N LYS A 74 -4.23 -18.86 -0.71
CA LYS A 74 -5.50 -19.53 -0.39
C LYS A 74 -5.25 -20.99 -0.02
N GLY A 75 -5.96 -21.49 0.98
CA GLY A 75 -5.76 -22.87 1.42
C GLY A 75 -6.61 -23.22 2.62
N LYS A 76 -6.39 -24.40 3.18
CA LYS A 76 -6.99 -24.81 4.44
C LYS A 76 -6.24 -24.18 5.62
N VAL A 77 -6.96 -23.76 6.65
CA VAL A 77 -6.37 -23.39 7.93
C VAL A 77 -5.87 -24.67 8.61
N THR A 78 -4.59 -24.71 8.91
CA THR A 78 -3.97 -25.85 9.61
C THR A 78 -4.10 -25.72 11.12
N LYS A 79 -3.89 -24.51 11.63
CA LYS A 79 -3.90 -24.24 13.07
C LYS A 79 -4.35 -22.82 13.37
N ILE A 80 -5.10 -22.68 14.47
CA ILE A 80 -5.50 -21.38 15.04
C ILE A 80 -4.85 -21.26 16.41
N HIS A 81 -4.07 -20.16 16.61
CA HIS A 81 -3.27 -19.94 17.82
C HIS A 81 -3.95 -19.02 18.84
N ILE A 82 -5.14 -18.54 18.54
CA ILE A 82 -5.88 -17.60 19.38
C ILE A 82 -7.23 -18.17 19.83
N LYS A 83 -7.75 -17.61 20.92
CA LYS A 83 -9.08 -17.92 21.44
C LYS A 83 -10.03 -16.72 21.24
N PRO A 84 -11.36 -16.94 21.18
CA PRO A 84 -12.32 -15.85 21.23
C PRO A 84 -12.10 -14.94 22.45
N ASN A 85 -12.33 -13.64 22.28
CA ASN A 85 -12.17 -12.59 23.30
C ASN A 85 -10.74 -12.47 23.87
N GLN A 86 -9.73 -12.82 23.07
CA GLN A 86 -8.31 -12.70 23.46
C GLN A 86 -7.75 -11.35 23.05
N LYS A 87 -6.99 -10.72 23.97
CA LYS A 87 -6.11 -9.59 23.65
C LYS A 87 -4.89 -10.07 22.88
N LEU A 88 -4.50 -9.34 21.86
CA LEU A 88 -3.42 -9.67 20.96
C LEU A 88 -2.39 -8.52 20.96
N THR A 89 -1.12 -8.88 20.85
CA THR A 89 -0.03 -7.95 20.65
C THR A 89 0.40 -7.93 19.19
N LYS A 90 0.90 -6.81 18.72
CA LYS A 90 1.44 -6.68 17.37
C LYS A 90 2.49 -7.76 17.09
N GLY A 91 2.39 -8.41 15.94
CA GLY A 91 3.29 -9.50 15.54
C GLY A 91 2.93 -10.88 16.13
N GLN A 92 1.89 -10.99 16.95
CA GLN A 92 1.42 -12.28 17.45
C GLN A 92 0.81 -13.12 16.33
N LEU A 93 1.21 -14.40 16.23
CA LEU A 93 0.67 -15.33 15.23
C LEU A 93 -0.79 -15.69 15.58
N ILE A 94 -1.66 -15.55 14.59
CA ILE A 94 -3.10 -15.75 14.73
C ILE A 94 -3.53 -17.09 14.18
N TYR A 95 -3.25 -17.36 12.92
CA TYR A 95 -3.54 -18.66 12.30
C TYR A 95 -2.58 -18.95 11.15
N GLU A 96 -2.49 -20.21 10.78
CA GLU A 96 -1.65 -20.70 9.70
C GLU A 96 -2.49 -21.40 8.62
N ILE A 97 -2.08 -21.19 7.37
CA ILE A 97 -2.64 -21.86 6.20
C ILE A 97 -1.66 -22.95 5.77
N ASP A 98 -2.16 -24.05 5.23
CA ASP A 98 -1.35 -25.11 4.64
C ASP A 98 -0.36 -24.52 3.63
N ASN A 99 0.91 -24.60 3.98
CA ASN A 99 2.00 -23.98 3.25
C ASN A 99 2.71 -24.95 2.28
N THR A 100 2.30 -26.23 2.24
CA THR A 100 2.97 -27.27 1.44
C THR A 100 3.11 -26.86 -0.02
N LYS A 101 2.01 -26.35 -0.62
CA LYS A 101 2.02 -25.86 -1.99
C LYS A 101 3.04 -24.73 -2.21
N TYR A 102 3.11 -23.79 -1.26
CA TYR A 102 3.97 -22.61 -1.36
C TYR A 102 5.45 -22.97 -1.16
N GLN A 103 5.76 -23.95 -0.32
CA GLN A 103 7.10 -24.52 -0.20
C GLN A 103 7.57 -25.17 -1.51
N ILE A 104 6.67 -25.91 -2.18
CA ILE A 104 6.97 -26.50 -3.49
C ILE A 104 7.23 -25.40 -4.53
N MET A 105 6.38 -24.37 -4.58
CA MET A 105 6.55 -23.24 -5.50
C MET A 105 7.86 -22.48 -5.27
N LEU A 106 8.23 -22.26 -3.99
CA LEU A 106 9.50 -21.63 -3.65
C LEU A 106 10.69 -22.48 -4.14
N ARG A 107 10.67 -23.79 -3.87
CA ARG A 107 11.73 -24.71 -4.32
C ARG A 107 11.83 -24.73 -5.86
N GLN A 108 10.70 -24.72 -6.56
CA GLN A 108 10.68 -24.65 -8.03
C GLN A 108 11.28 -23.35 -8.55
N ALA A 109 10.96 -22.21 -7.91
CA ALA A 109 11.55 -20.91 -8.26
C ALA A 109 13.06 -20.89 -8.01
N GLN A 110 13.54 -21.49 -6.92
CA GLN A 110 14.96 -21.63 -6.60
C GLN A 110 15.71 -22.44 -7.67
N VAL A 111 15.17 -23.60 -8.06
CA VAL A 111 15.74 -24.41 -9.14
C VAL A 111 15.80 -23.63 -10.48
N SER A 112 14.78 -22.82 -10.77
CA SER A 112 14.78 -21.96 -11.96
C SER A 112 15.85 -20.86 -11.88
N LEU A 113 16.11 -20.31 -10.69
CA LEU A 113 17.19 -19.35 -10.47
C LEU A 113 18.56 -20.00 -10.68
N ASP A 114 18.78 -21.18 -10.10
CA ASP A 114 20.04 -21.94 -10.26
C ASP A 114 20.31 -22.22 -11.75
N ALA A 115 19.27 -22.61 -12.51
CA ALA A 115 19.38 -22.82 -13.96
C ALA A 115 19.77 -21.54 -14.71
N ALA A 116 19.16 -20.40 -14.37
CA ALA A 116 19.48 -19.11 -14.97
C ALA A 116 20.91 -18.64 -14.62
N GLU A 117 21.39 -18.94 -13.41
CA GLU A 117 22.77 -18.66 -13.02
C GLU A 117 23.79 -19.48 -13.82
N VAL A 118 23.48 -20.75 -14.02
CA VAL A 118 24.33 -21.62 -14.88
C VAL A 118 24.33 -21.10 -16.32
N ALA A 119 23.18 -20.76 -16.89
CA ALA A 119 23.07 -20.19 -18.23
C ALA A 119 23.87 -18.91 -18.42
N LEU A 120 23.81 -18.00 -17.44
CA LEU A 120 24.64 -16.78 -17.42
C LEU A 120 26.13 -17.13 -17.39
N LYS A 121 26.54 -18.11 -16.58
CA LYS A 121 27.93 -18.56 -16.47
C LYS A 121 28.45 -19.13 -17.80
N VAL A 122 27.61 -19.92 -18.48
CA VAL A 122 27.92 -20.44 -19.82
C VAL A 122 28.08 -19.31 -20.84
N SER A 123 27.18 -18.33 -20.84
CA SER A 123 27.26 -17.18 -21.78
C SER A 123 28.54 -16.32 -21.53
N ILE A 124 29.02 -16.23 -20.30
CA ILE A 124 30.31 -15.58 -20.01
C ILE A 124 31.47 -16.36 -20.63
N GLN A 125 31.44 -17.68 -20.51
CA GLN A 125 32.47 -18.56 -21.15
C GLN A 125 32.45 -18.44 -22.66
N ASP A 126 31.26 -18.32 -23.28
CA ASP A 126 31.13 -18.16 -24.74
C ASP A 126 31.81 -16.86 -25.25
N VAL A 127 31.79 -15.81 -24.46
CA VAL A 127 32.53 -14.56 -24.77
C VAL A 127 34.03 -14.83 -24.78
N GLU A 128 34.55 -15.58 -23.80
CA GLU A 128 35.98 -15.90 -23.71
C GLU A 128 36.42 -16.81 -24.92
N ILE A 129 35.58 -17.78 -25.29
CA ILE A 129 35.82 -18.61 -26.48
C ILE A 129 35.85 -17.75 -27.74
N SER A 130 34.89 -16.82 -27.88
CA SER A 130 34.82 -15.90 -29.05
C SER A 130 36.04 -14.97 -29.09
N LYS A 131 36.53 -14.51 -27.95
CA LYS A 131 37.78 -13.71 -27.87
C LYS A 131 39.00 -14.52 -28.27
N ALA A 132 39.12 -15.75 -27.80
CA ALA A 132 40.21 -16.63 -28.15
C ALA A 132 40.26 -16.90 -29.66
N ASN A 133 39.11 -17.17 -30.29
CA ASN A 133 38.99 -17.31 -31.74
C ASN A 133 39.43 -16.07 -32.52
N TYR A 134 38.95 -14.87 -32.06
CA TYR A 134 39.39 -13.61 -32.66
C TYR A 134 40.90 -13.40 -32.54
N GLN A 135 41.52 -13.75 -31.42
CA GLN A 135 42.97 -13.65 -31.22
C GLN A 135 43.73 -14.59 -32.13
N SER A 136 43.26 -15.84 -32.36
CA SER A 136 43.83 -16.80 -33.31
C SER A 136 43.79 -16.25 -34.74
N LEU A 137 42.62 -15.77 -35.20
CA LEU A 137 42.49 -15.18 -36.54
C LEU A 137 43.36 -13.93 -36.73
N LYS A 138 43.56 -13.13 -35.68
CA LYS A 138 44.46 -11.98 -35.70
C LYS A 138 45.92 -12.41 -35.92
N GLN A 139 46.33 -13.52 -35.31
CA GLN A 139 47.67 -14.07 -35.43
C GLN A 139 47.89 -14.64 -36.82
N ASP A 140 46.88 -15.36 -37.40
CA ASP A 140 46.90 -15.89 -38.77
C ASP A 140 47.01 -14.76 -39.80
N LEU A 141 46.29 -13.64 -39.58
CA LEU A 141 46.40 -12.45 -40.44
C LEU A 141 47.84 -11.89 -40.37
N GLN A 142 48.43 -11.78 -39.21
CA GLN A 142 49.78 -11.27 -39.03
C GLN A 142 50.81 -12.17 -39.72
N THR A 143 50.66 -13.49 -39.66
CA THR A 143 51.47 -14.48 -40.40
C THR A 143 51.36 -14.28 -41.91
N SER A 144 50.14 -14.09 -42.43
CA SER A 144 49.89 -13.84 -43.86
C SER A 144 50.51 -12.48 -44.32
N MET A 145 50.52 -11.46 -43.46
CA MET A 145 51.16 -10.18 -43.74
C MET A 145 52.69 -10.33 -43.82
N ALA A 146 53.31 -11.18 -42.99
CA ALA A 146 54.74 -11.49 -43.05
C ALA A 146 55.09 -12.28 -44.35
N GLN A 147 54.23 -13.22 -44.75
CA GLN A 147 54.34 -13.92 -46.01
C GLN A 147 54.24 -12.98 -47.20
N LEU A 148 53.34 -12.00 -47.17
CA LEU A 148 53.23 -10.95 -48.20
C LEU A 148 54.52 -10.17 -48.32
N ALA A 149 55.12 -9.73 -47.22
CA ALA A 149 56.38 -9.01 -47.23
C ALA A 149 57.51 -9.80 -47.86
N THR A 150 57.57 -11.14 -47.59
CA THR A 150 58.55 -12.04 -48.22
C THR A 150 58.31 -12.18 -49.74
N ALA A 151 57.05 -12.38 -50.14
CA ALA A 151 56.67 -12.49 -51.55
C ALA A 151 56.98 -11.18 -52.35
N GLN A 152 56.71 -10.01 -51.73
CA GLN A 152 57.02 -8.70 -52.30
C GLN A 152 58.52 -8.53 -52.47
N ALA A 153 59.33 -8.95 -51.52
CA ALA A 153 60.78 -8.90 -51.59
C ALA A 153 61.33 -9.78 -52.71
N ASP A 154 60.77 -11.01 -52.86
CA ASP A 154 61.13 -11.90 -53.98
C ASP A 154 60.75 -11.29 -55.33
N TYR A 155 59.49 -10.80 -55.48
CA TYR A 155 59.03 -10.13 -56.70
C TYR A 155 59.95 -8.97 -57.08
N LYS A 156 60.35 -8.12 -56.15
CA LYS A 156 61.29 -7.04 -56.36
C LYS A 156 62.68 -7.53 -56.82
N LEU A 157 63.14 -8.65 -56.23
CA LEU A 157 64.41 -9.25 -56.66
C LEU A 157 64.33 -9.76 -58.10
N GLN A 158 63.23 -10.45 -58.52
CA GLN A 158 63.05 -10.95 -59.85
C GLN A 158 62.90 -9.83 -60.88
N LEU A 159 62.19 -8.71 -60.56
CA LEU A 159 62.11 -7.53 -61.41
C LEU A 159 63.50 -6.88 -61.65
N ASN A 160 64.23 -6.69 -60.54
CA ASN A 160 65.56 -6.10 -60.61
C ASN A 160 66.51 -6.96 -61.49
N THR A 161 66.42 -8.30 -61.42
CA THR A 161 67.19 -9.24 -62.22
C THR A 161 66.80 -9.12 -63.67
N LEU A 162 65.49 -9.12 -63.99
CA LEU A 162 64.99 -8.92 -65.36
C LEU A 162 65.50 -7.57 -65.95
N SER A 163 65.39 -6.47 -65.18
CA SER A 163 65.88 -5.15 -65.59
C SER A 163 67.39 -5.18 -65.91
N ARG A 164 68.17 -5.85 -65.07
CA ARG A 164 69.63 -6.03 -65.35
C ARG A 164 69.87 -6.80 -66.62
N TYR A 165 69.18 -7.89 -66.92
CA TYR A 165 69.31 -8.70 -68.11
C TYR A 165 68.95 -7.86 -69.34
N GLN A 166 67.87 -7.11 -69.31
CA GLN A 166 67.45 -6.21 -70.37
C GLN A 166 68.48 -5.10 -70.68
N LYS A 167 68.99 -4.44 -69.63
CA LYS A 167 69.99 -3.40 -69.76
C LYS A 167 71.31 -3.93 -70.31
N GLN A 168 71.77 -5.08 -69.85
CA GLN A 168 73.00 -5.70 -70.30
C GLN A 168 72.92 -6.11 -71.79
N ASN A 169 71.76 -6.58 -72.21
CA ASN A 169 71.52 -6.94 -73.63
C ASN A 169 71.42 -5.70 -74.53
N GLN A 170 71.02 -4.56 -73.98
CA GLN A 170 71.05 -3.22 -74.68
C GLN A 170 72.45 -2.71 -74.90
N VAL A 171 73.35 -2.91 -73.95
CA VAL A 171 74.75 -2.43 -74.02
C VAL A 171 75.59 -3.36 -74.88
N VAL A 172 75.43 -4.66 -74.77
CA VAL A 172 76.17 -5.64 -75.55
C VAL A 172 75.16 -6.66 -76.13
N LYS A 173 74.83 -6.58 -77.40
CA LYS A 173 73.89 -7.46 -78.11
C LYS A 173 74.30 -8.94 -77.97
N ASN A 174 73.31 -9.77 -77.68
CA ASN A 174 73.42 -11.27 -77.60
C ASN A 174 74.30 -11.76 -76.40
N THR A 175 74.53 -10.93 -75.37
CA THR A 175 75.24 -11.39 -74.15
C THR A 175 74.36 -12.29 -73.26
N ILE A 176 73.05 -12.11 -73.29
CA ILE A 176 72.06 -12.95 -72.69
C ILE A 176 71.10 -13.47 -73.72
N THR A 177 70.80 -14.79 -73.71
CA THR A 177 69.89 -15.36 -74.69
C THR A 177 68.48 -14.91 -74.56
N GLU A 178 67.71 -14.78 -75.65
CA GLU A 178 66.32 -14.38 -75.63
C GLU A 178 65.48 -15.30 -74.71
N SER A 179 65.79 -16.61 -74.78
CA SER A 179 65.16 -17.65 -73.89
C SER A 179 65.41 -17.39 -72.40
N ASP A 180 66.58 -16.85 -72.02
CA ASP A 180 66.86 -16.52 -70.58
C ASP A 180 66.10 -15.27 -70.12
N ILE A 181 65.91 -14.31 -71.01
CA ILE A 181 65.09 -13.12 -70.75
C ILE A 181 63.61 -13.55 -70.60
N GLU A 182 63.11 -14.35 -71.48
CA GLU A 182 61.72 -14.90 -71.39
C GLU A 182 61.50 -15.74 -70.14
N LYS A 183 62.48 -16.63 -69.81
CA LYS A 183 62.42 -17.37 -68.52
C LYS A 183 62.36 -16.45 -67.30
N GLN A 184 63.24 -15.42 -67.30
CA GLN A 184 63.26 -14.44 -66.18
C GLN A 184 61.95 -13.61 -66.11
N GLN A 185 61.39 -13.22 -67.25
CA GLN A 185 60.11 -12.57 -67.37
C GLN A 185 58.98 -13.43 -66.77
N THR A 186 58.95 -14.71 -67.17
CA THR A 186 57.98 -15.68 -66.63
C THR A 186 58.14 -15.89 -65.18
N THR A 187 59.39 -15.89 -64.65
CA THR A 187 59.64 -15.96 -63.19
C THR A 187 59.17 -14.70 -62.44
N ALA A 188 59.37 -13.50 -63.00
CA ALA A 188 58.88 -12.25 -62.42
C ALA A 188 57.33 -12.24 -62.40
N VAL A 189 56.68 -12.66 -63.50
CA VAL A 189 55.20 -12.79 -63.55
C VAL A 189 54.64 -13.77 -62.52
N LYS A 190 55.32 -14.92 -62.38
CA LYS A 190 54.95 -15.88 -61.32
C LYS A 190 55.04 -15.32 -59.92
N ALA A 191 56.11 -14.56 -59.63
CA ALA A 191 56.28 -13.89 -58.36
C ALA A 191 55.20 -12.79 -58.10
N GLU A 192 54.81 -12.08 -59.17
CA GLU A 192 53.67 -11.09 -59.09
C GLU A 192 52.36 -11.82 -58.79
N TYR A 193 52.03 -12.91 -59.45
CA TYR A 193 50.84 -13.68 -59.09
C TYR A 193 50.86 -14.22 -57.68
N SER A 194 52.06 -14.57 -57.17
CA SER A 194 52.19 -14.99 -55.74
C SER A 194 51.80 -13.85 -54.78
N VAL A 195 52.27 -12.62 -55.04
CA VAL A 195 51.89 -11.43 -54.26
C VAL A 195 50.38 -11.22 -54.30
N THR A 196 49.75 -11.17 -55.50
CA THR A 196 48.32 -10.95 -55.67
C THR A 196 47.50 -12.03 -55.00
N THR A 197 47.94 -13.27 -55.01
CA THR A 197 47.25 -14.41 -54.29
C THR A 197 47.28 -14.18 -52.80
N ILE A 198 48.44 -13.82 -52.23
CA ILE A 198 48.55 -13.58 -50.77
C ILE A 198 47.73 -12.34 -50.36
N GLU A 199 47.71 -11.28 -51.20
CA GLU A 199 46.86 -10.08 -50.95
C GLU A 199 45.36 -10.48 -50.89
N SER A 200 44.91 -11.33 -51.82
CA SER A 200 43.55 -11.84 -51.81
C SER A 200 43.24 -12.68 -50.56
N GLN A 201 44.20 -13.51 -50.10
CA GLN A 201 44.10 -14.27 -48.84
C GLN A 201 44.01 -13.32 -47.62
N ILE A 202 44.82 -12.26 -47.58
CA ILE A 202 44.78 -11.24 -46.54
C ILE A 202 43.41 -10.56 -46.50
N ALA A 203 42.86 -10.18 -47.66
CA ALA A 203 41.52 -9.60 -47.75
C ALA A 203 40.44 -10.52 -47.15
N THR A 204 40.49 -11.81 -47.49
CA THR A 204 39.59 -12.82 -46.90
C THR A 204 39.76 -12.93 -45.40
N LYS A 205 41.00 -13.01 -44.90
CA LYS A 205 41.27 -13.07 -43.44
C LYS A 205 40.83 -11.82 -42.67
N ARG A 206 40.88 -10.65 -43.30
CA ARG A 206 40.33 -9.41 -42.71
C ARG A 206 38.83 -9.49 -42.52
N ILE A 207 38.10 -10.05 -43.50
CA ILE A 207 36.65 -10.25 -43.41
C ILE A 207 36.32 -11.26 -42.28
N GLU A 208 37.10 -12.36 -42.19
CA GLU A 208 36.93 -13.34 -41.11
C GLU A 208 37.18 -12.74 -39.74
N LEU A 209 38.19 -11.89 -39.58
CA LEU A 209 38.47 -11.17 -38.35
C LEU A 209 37.33 -10.23 -37.94
N GLU A 210 36.74 -9.52 -38.91
CA GLU A 210 35.59 -8.64 -38.61
C GLU A 210 34.34 -9.47 -38.22
N LYS A 211 34.12 -10.63 -38.90
CA LYS A 211 33.06 -11.56 -38.48
C LYS A 211 33.27 -12.07 -37.04
N ALA A 212 34.50 -12.39 -36.66
CA ALA A 212 34.83 -12.84 -35.31
C ALA A 212 34.60 -11.71 -34.27
N LYS A 213 34.90 -10.47 -34.62
CA LYS A 213 34.61 -9.32 -33.80
C LYS A 213 33.11 -9.10 -33.57
N LEU A 214 32.30 -9.26 -34.59
CA LEU A 214 30.84 -9.23 -34.48
C LEU A 214 30.30 -10.40 -33.63
N ALA A 215 30.94 -11.58 -33.70
CA ALA A 215 30.60 -12.73 -32.87
C ALA A 215 30.83 -12.41 -31.35
N ILE A 216 31.91 -11.73 -31.01
CA ILE A 216 32.16 -11.25 -29.63
C ILE A 216 31.03 -10.32 -29.16
N ASN A 217 30.62 -9.35 -29.99
CA ASN A 217 29.55 -8.43 -29.66
C ASN A 217 28.20 -9.16 -29.47
N LYS A 218 27.91 -10.15 -30.35
CA LYS A 218 26.73 -11.00 -30.19
C LYS A 218 26.77 -11.80 -28.89
N ALA A 219 27.90 -12.38 -28.52
CA ALA A 219 28.06 -13.12 -27.28
C ALA A 219 27.92 -12.20 -26.05
N LYS A 220 28.40 -10.94 -26.10
CA LYS A 220 28.18 -9.94 -25.05
C LYS A 220 26.70 -9.60 -24.87
N LEU A 221 25.97 -9.40 -25.95
CA LEU A 221 24.53 -9.15 -25.88
C LEU A 221 23.76 -10.34 -25.29
N ASN A 222 24.23 -11.56 -25.55
CA ASN A 222 23.68 -12.76 -24.92
C ASN A 222 23.86 -12.75 -23.40
N ILE A 223 25.01 -12.28 -22.89
CA ILE A 223 25.20 -12.10 -21.42
C ILE A 223 24.14 -11.17 -20.85
N GLU A 224 23.83 -10.05 -21.50
CA GLU A 224 22.81 -9.12 -20.99
C GLU A 224 21.41 -9.77 -20.99
N SER A 225 21.10 -10.59 -22.01
CA SER A 225 19.86 -11.39 -22.02
C SER A 225 19.82 -12.37 -20.86
N GLN A 226 20.87 -13.16 -20.64
CA GLN A 226 20.93 -14.13 -19.54
C GLN A 226 20.92 -13.47 -18.16
N ARG A 227 21.48 -12.26 -18.05
CA ARG A 227 21.39 -11.45 -16.82
C ARG A 227 19.97 -11.01 -16.53
N SER A 228 19.20 -10.60 -17.56
CA SER A 228 17.79 -10.27 -17.44
C SER A 228 16.96 -11.49 -17.02
N ASP A 229 17.25 -12.66 -17.59
CA ASP A 229 16.58 -13.91 -17.22
C ASP A 229 16.85 -14.30 -15.76
N LYS A 230 18.10 -14.14 -15.30
CA LYS A 230 18.47 -14.34 -13.89
C LYS A 230 17.69 -13.38 -12.99
N ASN A 231 17.64 -12.08 -13.30
CA ASN A 231 16.89 -11.10 -12.52
C ASN A 231 15.40 -11.48 -12.43
N THR A 232 14.83 -11.97 -13.52
CA THR A 232 13.44 -12.44 -13.55
C THR A 232 13.24 -13.65 -12.62
N ALA A 233 14.18 -14.58 -12.63
CA ALA A 233 14.15 -15.74 -11.73
C ALA A 233 14.28 -15.32 -10.25
N GLU A 234 15.15 -14.35 -9.92
CA GLU A 234 15.27 -13.77 -8.58
C GLU A 234 13.96 -13.16 -8.09
N GLN A 235 13.27 -12.41 -8.97
CA GLN A 235 11.95 -11.85 -8.63
C GLN A 235 10.90 -12.94 -8.39
N ASN A 236 10.97 -14.03 -9.12
CA ASN A 236 10.08 -15.18 -8.93
C ASN A 236 10.34 -15.87 -7.57
N VAL A 237 11.59 -16.00 -7.15
CA VAL A 237 11.97 -16.52 -5.82
C VAL A 237 11.44 -15.59 -4.73
N ALA A 238 11.66 -14.27 -4.87
CA ALA A 238 11.17 -13.29 -3.90
C ALA A 238 9.64 -13.34 -3.76
N LYS A 239 8.92 -13.45 -4.87
CA LYS A 239 7.46 -13.61 -4.90
C LYS A 239 7.01 -14.90 -4.22
N ALA A 240 7.63 -16.03 -4.53
CA ALA A 240 7.29 -17.31 -3.92
C ALA A 240 7.58 -17.33 -2.42
N GLN A 241 8.66 -16.67 -1.97
CA GLN A 241 8.98 -16.49 -0.55
C GLN A 241 7.95 -15.61 0.15
N TRP A 242 7.52 -14.51 -0.48
CA TRP A 242 6.46 -13.66 0.06
C TRP A 242 5.14 -14.40 0.17
N ASP A 243 4.75 -15.19 -0.84
CA ASP A 243 3.55 -16.02 -0.81
C ASP A 243 3.63 -17.05 0.35
N LEU A 244 4.79 -17.68 0.54
CA LEU A 244 5.03 -18.61 1.66
C LEU A 244 4.91 -17.90 3.02
N ASN A 245 5.52 -16.73 3.18
CA ASN A 245 5.43 -15.97 4.43
C ASN A 245 4.00 -15.54 4.72
N SER A 246 3.23 -15.19 3.67
CA SER A 246 1.81 -14.80 3.77
C SER A 246 0.87 -15.95 4.14
N THR A 247 1.36 -17.19 4.29
CA THR A 247 0.58 -18.31 4.85
C THR A 247 0.43 -18.23 6.36
N LYS A 248 1.24 -17.42 7.04
CA LYS A 248 1.15 -17.16 8.48
C LYS A 248 0.60 -15.77 8.70
N ILE A 249 -0.54 -15.69 9.35
CA ILE A 249 -1.24 -14.43 9.57
C ILE A 249 -0.95 -13.94 10.98
N TYR A 250 -0.44 -12.72 11.06
CA TYR A 250 -0.04 -12.07 12.30
C TYR A 250 -0.93 -10.85 12.60
N ALA A 251 -0.98 -10.46 13.89
CA ALA A 251 -1.64 -9.23 14.31
C ALA A 251 -0.86 -8.01 13.83
N PRO A 252 -1.47 -7.12 13.02
CA PRO A 252 -0.77 -5.94 12.50
C PRO A 252 -0.56 -4.85 13.56
N VAL A 253 -1.40 -4.81 14.58
CA VAL A 253 -1.38 -3.84 15.69
C VAL A 253 -1.78 -4.52 17.00
N ASP A 254 -1.63 -3.80 18.12
CA ASP A 254 -2.20 -4.24 19.39
C ASP A 254 -3.73 -4.08 19.38
N GLY A 255 -4.42 -5.05 19.98
CA GLY A 255 -5.87 -5.04 19.97
C GLY A 255 -6.48 -6.31 20.55
N PHE A 256 -7.67 -6.65 20.12
CA PHE A 256 -8.37 -7.86 20.57
C PHE A 256 -9.24 -8.45 19.46
N VAL A 257 -9.50 -9.72 19.56
CA VAL A 257 -10.50 -10.41 18.73
C VAL A 257 -11.72 -10.72 19.58
N THR A 258 -12.88 -10.63 18.95
CA THR A 258 -14.14 -11.08 19.55
C THR A 258 -14.45 -12.53 19.17
N ASN A 259 -15.69 -12.88 19.09
CA ASN A 259 -16.08 -14.19 18.56
C ASN A 259 -15.83 -14.25 17.05
N PHE A 260 -15.28 -15.34 16.55
CA PHE A 260 -14.98 -15.56 15.13
C PHE A 260 -15.48 -16.93 14.65
N ILE A 261 -15.79 -16.98 13.36
CA ILE A 261 -16.33 -18.18 12.70
C ILE A 261 -15.25 -19.06 12.05
N LEU A 262 -13.98 -18.62 12.06
CA LEU A 262 -12.88 -19.36 11.49
C LEU A 262 -12.65 -20.67 12.26
N ARG A 263 -12.45 -21.78 11.52
CA ARG A 263 -12.18 -23.10 12.08
C ARG A 263 -11.02 -23.78 11.36
N GLU A 264 -10.30 -24.64 12.06
CA GLU A 264 -9.27 -25.50 11.47
C GLU A 264 -9.92 -26.40 10.40
N GLY A 265 -9.20 -26.64 9.32
CA GLY A 265 -9.71 -27.35 8.14
C GLY A 265 -10.55 -26.49 7.18
N GLN A 266 -10.97 -25.30 7.58
CA GLN A 266 -11.72 -24.38 6.72
C GLN A 266 -10.82 -23.75 5.66
N ARG A 267 -11.33 -23.58 4.43
CA ARG A 267 -10.62 -22.85 3.39
C ARG A 267 -10.79 -21.35 3.55
N VAL A 268 -9.68 -20.67 3.46
CA VAL A 268 -9.59 -19.20 3.43
C VAL A 268 -9.04 -18.71 2.10
N SER A 269 -9.45 -17.50 1.72
CA SER A 269 -9.04 -16.82 0.52
C SER A 269 -9.08 -15.31 0.77
N LEU A 270 -9.31 -14.50 -0.24
CA LEU A 270 -9.47 -13.04 -0.16
C LEU A 270 -10.57 -12.55 0.80
N VAL A 271 -11.63 -13.36 0.99
CA VAL A 271 -12.73 -12.99 1.88
C VAL A 271 -12.27 -13.19 3.33
N PRO A 272 -12.17 -12.12 4.12
CA PRO A 272 -11.74 -12.21 5.52
C PRO A 272 -12.80 -12.94 6.35
N ARG A 273 -12.36 -13.83 7.23
CA ARG A 273 -13.22 -14.57 8.13
C ARG A 273 -12.95 -14.29 9.60
N LEU A 274 -12.02 -13.40 9.84
CA LEU A 274 -11.60 -12.95 11.16
C LEU A 274 -11.41 -11.43 11.13
N GLN A 275 -11.94 -10.76 12.15
CA GLN A 275 -11.77 -9.34 12.38
C GLN A 275 -11.08 -9.13 13.72
N MET A 276 -10.17 -8.18 13.76
CA MET A 276 -9.48 -7.72 14.95
C MET A 276 -9.86 -6.27 15.20
N TYR A 277 -10.16 -5.93 16.44
CA TYR A 277 -10.42 -4.57 16.89
C TYR A 277 -9.16 -3.98 17.51
N THR A 278 -8.93 -2.70 17.27
CA THR A 278 -7.82 -1.99 17.91
C THR A 278 -8.19 -1.64 19.37
N ASN A 279 -7.19 -1.24 20.16
CA ASN A 279 -7.44 -0.76 21.51
C ASN A 279 -8.05 0.65 21.54
N GLU A 280 -8.13 1.31 20.39
CA GLU A 280 -8.71 2.63 20.26
C GLU A 280 -10.23 2.55 20.28
N LYS A 281 -10.87 3.25 21.20
CA LYS A 281 -12.33 3.31 21.32
C LYS A 281 -12.82 4.72 21.18
N TYR A 282 -13.97 4.88 20.55
CA TYR A 282 -14.67 6.15 20.44
C TYR A 282 -16.19 5.93 20.47
N VAL A 283 -16.92 6.95 20.88
CA VAL A 283 -18.39 6.93 20.81
C VAL A 283 -18.83 7.68 19.55
N LEU A 284 -19.66 7.05 18.75
CA LEU A 284 -20.31 7.69 17.62
C LEU A 284 -21.69 8.18 18.05
N MET A 285 -21.81 9.50 18.20
CA MET A 285 -23.03 10.18 18.66
C MET A 285 -23.76 10.80 17.47
N ARG A 286 -25.08 10.70 17.44
CA ARG A 286 -25.92 11.42 16.47
C ARG A 286 -26.25 12.83 16.93
N VAL A 287 -26.06 13.79 16.03
CA VAL A 287 -26.36 15.21 16.27
C VAL A 287 -27.24 15.75 15.15
N ASN A 288 -28.28 16.48 15.51
CA ASN A 288 -29.17 17.12 14.54
C ASN A 288 -28.43 18.14 13.67
N HIS A 289 -28.78 18.26 12.40
CA HIS A 289 -28.17 19.21 11.44
C HIS A 289 -28.12 20.63 11.98
N GLN A 290 -29.18 21.07 12.66
CA GLN A 290 -29.29 22.43 13.20
C GLN A 290 -28.20 22.75 14.24
N ALA A 291 -27.79 21.76 15.04
CA ALA A 291 -26.79 21.93 16.08
C ALA A 291 -25.35 21.81 15.55
N MET A 292 -25.16 21.16 14.38
CA MET A 292 -23.83 20.88 13.84
C MET A 292 -22.95 22.11 13.64
N ARG A 293 -23.54 23.24 13.25
CA ARG A 293 -22.81 24.50 13.06
C ARG A 293 -22.08 24.97 14.34
N ASN A 294 -22.56 24.54 15.51
CA ASN A 294 -22.05 24.95 16.81
C ASN A 294 -21.14 23.89 17.44
N VAL A 295 -21.05 22.68 16.85
CA VAL A 295 -20.17 21.60 17.32
C VAL A 295 -18.82 21.74 16.66
N LYS A 296 -17.76 21.70 17.48
CA LYS A 296 -16.35 21.81 17.04
C LYS A 296 -15.49 20.77 17.76
N PRO A 297 -14.42 20.28 17.13
CA PRO A 297 -13.43 19.46 17.81
C PRO A 297 -12.89 20.15 19.08
N GLY A 298 -12.60 19.35 20.10
CA GLY A 298 -12.09 19.86 21.40
C GLY A 298 -13.16 20.22 22.42
N GLN A 299 -14.44 20.28 22.05
CA GLN A 299 -15.54 20.60 22.97
C GLN A 299 -15.77 19.46 23.98
N ALA A 300 -16.16 19.85 25.19
CA ALA A 300 -16.51 18.90 26.25
C ALA A 300 -17.81 18.16 25.93
N ALA A 301 -17.83 16.89 26.28
CA ALA A 301 -18.97 15.99 26.10
C ALA A 301 -19.07 15.05 27.32
N GLU A 302 -20.25 14.45 27.49
CA GLU A 302 -20.44 13.38 28.47
C GLU A 302 -21.14 12.20 27.78
N PHE A 303 -20.75 10.98 28.19
CA PHE A 303 -21.33 9.73 27.73
C PHE A 303 -21.79 8.89 28.94
N SER A 304 -22.94 8.27 28.82
CA SER A 304 -23.46 7.31 29.78
C SER A 304 -23.76 6.00 29.07
N SER A 305 -23.04 4.96 29.44
CA SER A 305 -23.26 3.62 28.87
C SER A 305 -24.39 2.90 29.63
N SER A 306 -25.21 2.15 28.90
CA SER A 306 -26.23 1.29 29.49
C SER A 306 -25.63 0.15 30.32
N ILE A 307 -24.36 -0.22 30.08
CA ILE A 307 -23.66 -1.29 30.83
C ILE A 307 -23.29 -0.85 32.25
N TYR A 308 -23.05 0.46 32.44
CA TYR A 308 -22.73 1.06 33.75
C TYR A 308 -23.81 2.06 34.14
N PRO A 309 -25.01 1.59 34.58
CA PRO A 309 -26.10 2.45 34.98
C PRO A 309 -25.67 3.46 36.02
N GLY A 310 -26.13 4.71 35.91
CA GLY A 310 -25.80 5.80 36.84
C GLY A 310 -24.39 6.39 36.68
N LYS A 311 -23.49 5.76 35.91
CA LYS A 311 -22.13 6.29 35.70
C LYS A 311 -22.09 7.20 34.48
N ILE A 312 -21.44 8.33 34.64
CA ILE A 312 -21.16 9.32 33.58
C ILE A 312 -19.66 9.32 33.29
N PHE A 313 -19.32 9.19 32.05
CA PHE A 313 -17.94 9.25 31.54
C PHE A 313 -17.73 10.61 30.87
N SER A 314 -16.65 11.30 31.26
CA SER A 314 -16.24 12.50 30.55
C SER A 314 -15.74 12.14 29.16
N ALA A 315 -16.08 12.96 28.18
CA ALA A 315 -15.69 12.78 26.80
C ALA A 315 -15.33 14.13 26.18
N GLN A 316 -14.69 14.06 25.03
CA GLN A 316 -14.33 15.22 24.22
C GLN A 316 -14.65 14.96 22.76
N VAL A 317 -15.13 15.98 22.05
CA VAL A 317 -15.33 15.89 20.61
C VAL A 317 -13.97 15.75 19.92
N GLU A 318 -13.74 14.61 19.29
CA GLU A 318 -12.54 14.33 18.51
C GLU A 318 -12.68 14.86 17.09
N GLY A 319 -13.85 14.67 16.48
CA GLY A 319 -14.11 15.11 15.12
C GLY A 319 -15.58 14.95 14.73
N ILE A 320 -15.89 15.53 13.60
CA ILE A 320 -17.20 15.44 12.97
C ILE A 320 -17.06 14.53 11.76
N VAL A 321 -17.99 13.60 11.57
CA VAL A 321 -18.06 12.80 10.36
C VAL A 321 -18.71 13.64 9.27
N GLU A 322 -17.90 14.18 8.36
CA GLU A 322 -18.34 15.14 7.34
C GLU A 322 -19.27 14.51 6.31
N ALA A 323 -19.05 13.24 5.97
CA ALA A 323 -19.91 12.52 5.04
C ALA A 323 -20.94 11.69 5.82
N THR A 324 -22.22 11.86 5.51
CA THR A 324 -23.33 11.17 6.19
C THR A 324 -24.16 10.34 5.22
N GLY A 325 -24.82 9.32 5.73
CA GLY A 325 -25.86 8.57 5.04
C GLY A 325 -25.43 8.01 3.68
N GLU A 326 -26.12 8.38 2.64
CA GLU A 326 -25.90 7.85 1.27
C GLU A 326 -24.54 8.20 0.68
N SER A 327 -23.94 9.34 1.06
CA SER A 327 -22.61 9.72 0.56
C SER A 327 -21.50 8.78 1.05
N GLN A 328 -21.70 8.08 2.16
CA GLN A 328 -20.78 7.07 2.66
C GLN A 328 -21.07 5.65 2.15
N SER A 329 -22.27 5.38 1.67
CA SER A 329 -22.73 4.04 1.32
C SER A 329 -21.91 3.39 0.21
N ASN A 330 -21.40 4.17 -0.73
CA ASN A 330 -20.62 3.66 -1.87
C ASN A 330 -19.17 3.33 -1.50
N LEU A 331 -18.58 4.02 -0.52
CA LEU A 331 -17.21 3.79 -0.07
C LEU A 331 -17.13 2.71 1.01
N LEU A 332 -18.22 2.50 1.75
CA LEU A 332 -18.27 1.66 2.95
C LEU A 332 -19.06 0.36 2.73
N GLY A 333 -19.35 0.00 1.49
CA GLY A 333 -20.11 -1.20 1.14
C GLY A 333 -19.53 -2.54 1.65
N LEU A 334 -18.28 -2.52 2.15
CA LEU A 334 -17.57 -3.68 2.70
C LEU A 334 -17.58 -3.73 4.23
N ASP A 335 -17.97 -2.65 4.92
CA ASP A 335 -17.99 -2.59 6.38
C ASP A 335 -19.43 -2.67 6.95
N PRO A 336 -19.84 -3.82 7.48
CA PRO A 336 -21.20 -4.02 8.00
C PRO A 336 -21.52 -3.13 9.19
N SER A 337 -20.53 -2.75 10.02
CA SER A 337 -20.76 -1.97 11.24
C SER A 337 -21.09 -0.52 10.90
N VAL A 338 -20.35 0.08 10.00
CA VAL A 338 -20.60 1.43 9.51
C VAL A 338 -21.92 1.47 8.73
N ARG A 339 -22.17 0.46 7.89
CA ARG A 339 -23.43 0.35 7.14
C ARG A 339 -24.65 0.23 8.05
N SER A 340 -24.58 -0.54 9.14
CA SER A 340 -25.69 -0.66 10.09
C SER A 340 -25.95 0.64 10.86
N THR A 341 -24.91 1.40 11.15
CA THR A 341 -25.01 2.68 11.87
C THR A 341 -25.52 3.80 10.95
N THR A 342 -25.00 3.89 9.73
CA THR A 342 -25.41 4.91 8.75
C THR A 342 -26.74 4.59 8.08
N GLY A 343 -27.04 3.32 7.82
CA GLY A 343 -28.29 2.89 7.18
C GLY A 343 -29.55 3.16 8.00
N LYS A 344 -29.41 3.36 9.33
CA LYS A 344 -30.51 3.80 10.20
C LYS A 344 -30.83 5.28 10.06
N ASN A 345 -30.01 6.05 9.36
CA ASN A 345 -30.21 7.47 9.11
C ASN A 345 -30.87 7.75 7.74
N LEU A 346 -31.85 6.96 7.36
CA LEU A 346 -32.52 6.95 6.06
C LEU A 346 -33.08 8.31 5.60
N GLN A 347 -33.23 9.27 6.50
CA GLN A 347 -33.77 10.62 6.19
C GLN A 347 -32.71 11.71 6.28
N ASN A 348 -31.42 11.38 6.41
CA ASN A 348 -30.31 12.34 6.53
C ASN A 348 -30.53 13.47 7.56
N LYS A 349 -31.26 13.19 8.64
CA LYS A 349 -31.62 14.19 9.66
C LYS A 349 -30.49 14.48 10.66
N HIS A 350 -29.47 13.64 10.70
CA HIS A 350 -28.43 13.68 11.72
C HIS A 350 -27.04 13.57 11.09
N HIS A 351 -26.09 14.28 11.65
CA HIS A 351 -24.67 14.03 11.49
C HIS A 351 -24.15 13.15 12.62
N PHE A 352 -22.99 12.53 12.39
CA PHE A 352 -22.27 11.78 13.41
C PHE A 352 -21.09 12.59 13.93
N VAL A 353 -20.95 12.58 15.25
CA VAL A 353 -19.82 13.19 15.97
C VAL A 353 -19.07 12.09 16.69
N ARG A 354 -17.78 12.09 16.52
CA ARG A 354 -16.85 11.18 17.18
C ARG A 354 -16.43 11.76 18.51
N LEU A 355 -16.68 11.04 19.60
CA LEU A 355 -16.32 11.43 20.95
C LEU A 355 -15.23 10.49 21.46
N LYS A 356 -14.12 11.05 21.91
CA LYS A 356 -13.12 10.34 22.69
C LYS A 356 -13.59 10.29 24.14
N VAL A 357 -13.87 9.09 24.63
CA VAL A 357 -14.33 8.88 26.02
C VAL A 357 -13.12 8.60 26.90
N ASN A 358 -13.09 9.23 28.08
CA ASN A 358 -12.11 8.92 29.11
C ASN A 358 -12.68 7.82 30.01
N GLU A 359 -12.09 6.64 29.97
CA GLU A 359 -12.43 5.49 30.80
C GLU A 359 -11.55 5.53 32.06
N PRO A 360 -12.11 5.82 33.25
CA PRO A 360 -11.35 5.75 34.50
C PRO A 360 -10.93 4.30 34.80
N ASP A 361 -9.88 4.14 35.61
CA ASP A 361 -9.42 2.82 36.06
C ASP A 361 -10.57 1.99 36.66
N GLY A 362 -10.63 0.72 36.25
CA GLY A 362 -11.69 -0.21 36.68
C GLY A 362 -12.95 -0.22 35.82
N TYR A 363 -13.03 0.64 34.79
CA TYR A 363 -14.12 0.64 33.82
C TYR A 363 -13.58 0.28 32.44
N ASP A 364 -14.19 -0.68 31.79
CA ASP A 364 -13.92 -1.07 30.40
C ASP A 364 -15.26 -1.12 29.67
N ILE A 365 -15.52 -0.14 28.81
CA ILE A 365 -16.77 -0.07 28.05
C ILE A 365 -16.62 -0.92 26.80
N PRO A 366 -17.37 -2.04 26.68
CA PRO A 366 -17.24 -2.91 25.52
C PRO A 366 -17.63 -2.22 24.21
N VAL A 367 -16.93 -2.55 23.14
CA VAL A 367 -17.30 -2.14 21.78
C VAL A 367 -18.68 -2.69 21.44
N GLY A 368 -19.54 -1.86 20.83
CA GLY A 368 -20.93 -2.16 20.56
C GLY A 368 -21.89 -1.72 21.67
N SER A 369 -21.38 -1.28 22.82
CA SER A 369 -22.23 -0.70 23.89
C SER A 369 -22.98 0.52 23.38
N VAL A 370 -24.23 0.63 23.76
CA VAL A 370 -25.07 1.79 23.45
C VAL A 370 -25.23 2.67 24.70
N GLY A 371 -25.55 3.93 24.47
CA GLY A 371 -25.72 4.87 25.57
C GLY A 371 -26.26 6.21 25.13
N LEU A 372 -26.28 7.11 26.10
CA LEU A 372 -26.65 8.52 25.94
C LEU A 372 -25.37 9.35 25.85
N ALA A 373 -25.34 10.31 24.93
CA ALA A 373 -24.27 11.29 24.87
C ALA A 373 -24.81 12.67 24.63
N TRP A 374 -24.10 13.68 25.11
CA TRP A 374 -24.35 15.06 24.77
C TRP A 374 -23.05 15.85 24.66
N VAL A 375 -23.11 16.97 23.97
CA VAL A 375 -21.95 17.83 23.69
C VAL A 375 -22.27 19.24 24.14
N SER A 376 -21.33 19.92 24.85
CA SER A 376 -21.37 21.35 25.14
C SER A 376 -20.88 22.11 23.90
N ALA A 377 -21.80 22.42 22.98
CA ALA A 377 -21.48 23.14 21.77
C ALA A 377 -21.24 24.63 22.01
N GLU A 378 -20.67 25.34 21.02
CA GLU A 378 -20.36 26.76 21.09
C GLU A 378 -21.63 27.59 21.31
N LYS A 379 -21.57 28.51 22.25
CA LYS A 379 -22.69 29.39 22.67
C LYS A 379 -22.37 30.85 22.35
N PRO A 380 -23.34 31.61 21.83
CA PRO A 380 -23.12 33.03 21.50
C PRO A 380 -22.91 33.91 22.72
N SER A 381 -23.29 33.45 23.95
CA SER A 381 -23.13 34.17 25.19
C SER A 381 -22.88 33.22 26.35
N SER A 382 -22.04 33.63 27.30
CA SER A 382 -21.80 32.93 28.57
C SER A 382 -23.07 32.72 29.42
N LEU A 383 -24.08 33.57 29.24
CA LEU A 383 -25.37 33.42 29.91
C LEU A 383 -26.06 32.09 29.56
N LEU A 384 -25.77 31.50 28.39
CA LEU A 384 -26.34 30.21 27.99
C LEU A 384 -25.61 28.99 28.58
N ALA A 385 -24.56 29.22 29.42
CA ALA A 385 -23.85 28.14 30.08
C ALA A 385 -24.74 27.31 31.04
N PHE A 386 -25.84 27.89 31.55
CA PHE A 386 -26.80 27.15 32.36
C PHE A 386 -27.46 25.96 31.60
N LEU A 387 -27.47 25.98 30.26
CA LEU A 387 -27.98 24.88 29.48
C LEU A 387 -27.16 23.60 29.66
N ASP A 388 -25.84 23.72 29.90
CA ASP A 388 -24.97 22.59 30.19
C ASP A 388 -25.34 21.92 31.51
N VAL A 389 -25.68 22.74 32.52
CA VAL A 389 -26.14 22.24 33.83
C VAL A 389 -27.42 21.43 33.63
N ILE A 390 -28.37 21.98 32.87
CA ILE A 390 -29.63 21.26 32.57
C ILE A 390 -29.35 19.93 31.87
N ARG A 391 -28.46 19.91 30.85
CA ARG A 391 -28.08 18.67 30.18
C ARG A 391 -27.39 17.67 31.08
N GLY A 392 -26.45 18.16 31.90
CA GLY A 392 -25.79 17.34 32.92
C GLY A 392 -26.78 16.69 33.90
N ILE A 393 -27.80 17.38 34.31
CA ILE A 393 -28.88 16.81 35.14
C ILE A 393 -29.68 15.78 34.36
N ILE A 394 -30.07 16.09 33.13
CA ILE A 394 -30.86 15.18 32.28
C ILE A 394 -30.12 13.85 32.01
N ILE A 395 -28.82 13.91 31.67
CA ILE A 395 -28.06 12.67 31.40
C ILE A 395 -27.92 11.85 32.68
N ARG A 396 -27.67 12.47 33.81
CA ARG A 396 -27.58 11.77 35.11
C ARG A 396 -28.91 11.10 35.49
N MET A 397 -30.01 11.81 35.38
CA MET A 397 -31.35 11.23 35.63
C MET A 397 -31.63 10.06 34.68
N LYS A 398 -31.41 10.26 33.39
CA LYS A 398 -31.65 9.18 32.40
C LYS A 398 -30.69 8.01 32.58
N SER A 399 -29.45 8.22 32.96
CA SER A 399 -28.51 7.16 33.30
C SER A 399 -28.99 6.23 34.41
N GLN A 400 -29.69 6.82 35.42
CA GLN A 400 -30.30 6.03 36.51
C GLN A 400 -31.46 5.15 36.00
N LEU A 401 -32.18 5.57 34.96
CA LEU A 401 -33.24 4.76 34.35
C LEU A 401 -32.75 3.45 33.76
N TYR A 402 -31.47 3.36 33.40
CA TYR A 402 -30.90 2.09 32.91
C TYR A 402 -30.94 0.97 33.95
N PHE A 403 -31.01 1.28 35.25
CA PHE A 403 -31.26 0.28 36.29
C PHE A 403 -32.64 -0.44 36.12
N PHE A 404 -33.63 0.31 35.63
CA PHE A 404 -34.97 -0.20 35.45
C PHE A 404 -35.14 -0.97 34.13
N TYR A 405 -34.38 -0.63 33.11
CA TYR A 405 -34.42 -1.34 31.82
C TYR A 405 -33.59 -2.63 31.81
N SER A 406 -32.79 -2.88 32.85
CA SER A 406 -32.02 -4.11 33.01
C SER A 406 -32.78 -5.21 33.77
N ILE A 407 -34.00 -4.91 34.23
CA ILE A 407 -34.90 -5.86 34.82
C ILE A 407 -35.94 -6.28 33.79
#